data_59df1c2f226aa786e8742bfaf3442783
#
_entry.id   59df1c2f226aa786e8742bfaf3442783
#
_cell.length_a   1.000
_cell.length_b   1.000
_cell.length_c   1.000
_cell.angle_alpha   90.00
_cell.angle_beta   90.00
_cell.angle_gamma   90.00
#
_symmetry.space_group_name_H-M   'P 1'
#
loop_
_entity.id
_entity.type
_entity.pdbx_description
1 polymer ?
#
loop_
_entity_poly.entity_id
_entity_poly.type
_entity_poly.pdbx_seq_one_letter_code
_entity_poly.pdbx_strand_id
1 'polypeptide(L)'
;FQTNRGVSLVQRLALQDERNRRNKLSCIWLLRYGIHRGKALFKNVARDIVYLPVYYTSDGLKPLASPFLLDTDGKVIVLKGDTLNRQQLKLYRKYPPSDNAYAMGRRIVGGKIQAANRADFSDSVTIYRVPEWKSAYSLKVTTDTAWRYWRYLSAENGLCNIAELVFYQRDSMRPIVGEIIGTEGSCFNDPNHVKEKVFDGDPLTFFDAPTGSGAWVGMDFGKEVNIGKLIFIPRTDGNMIQLGDTYELYWWGPEGWQLIGGPRIARDVVLEYLAPSNALYWLRDVSRGREERIFTYSDGKQIFW
;
A
#
# COMPACT_ATOMS: atom_id res chain seq x y z
N PHE A 1 -39.63 32.37 7.45
CA PHE A 1 -39.36 31.16 6.66
C PHE A 1 -38.27 30.36 7.36
N GLN A 2 -38.65 29.39 8.19
CA GLN A 2 -37.73 28.43 8.76
C GLN A 2 -37.45 27.37 7.68
N THR A 3 -36.28 27.41 7.07
CA THR A 3 -35.82 26.32 6.22
C THR A 3 -35.38 25.17 7.12
N ASN A 4 -36.14 24.08 7.12
CA ASN A 4 -35.73 22.78 7.68
C ASN A 4 -34.53 22.24 6.88
N ARG A 5 -33.34 22.71 7.23
CA ARG A 5 -32.10 22.16 6.65
C ARG A 5 -31.77 20.83 7.34
N GLY A 6 -31.96 19.74 6.63
CA GLY A 6 -31.63 18.43 7.14
C GLY A 6 -30.13 18.23 7.27
N VAL A 7 -29.66 17.69 8.39
CA VAL A 7 -28.27 17.23 8.58
C VAL A 7 -28.20 15.72 8.29
N SER A 8 -27.24 15.28 7.52
CA SER A 8 -27.04 13.88 7.15
C SER A 8 -25.61 13.43 7.45
N LEU A 9 -25.43 12.14 7.70
CA LEU A 9 -24.11 11.51 7.74
C LEU A 9 -23.84 10.83 6.42
N VAL A 10 -22.72 11.14 5.81
CA VAL A 10 -22.21 10.43 4.62
C VAL A 10 -21.26 9.36 5.09
N GLN A 11 -21.63 8.12 4.86
CA GLN A 11 -20.79 6.96 5.04
C GLN A 11 -20.02 6.75 3.73
N ARG A 12 -18.71 6.76 3.76
CA ARG A 12 -17.81 6.81 2.63
C ARG A 12 -17.90 8.14 1.86
N LEU A 13 -16.86 8.94 1.94
CA LEU A 13 -16.62 10.01 1.01
C LEU A 13 -16.38 9.38 -0.37
N ALA A 14 -17.44 9.30 -1.18
CA ALA A 14 -17.32 8.92 -2.56
C ALA A 14 -16.48 9.98 -3.25
N LEU A 15 -15.31 9.61 -3.70
CA LEU A 15 -14.48 10.42 -4.54
C LEU A 15 -15.14 10.39 -5.91
N GLN A 16 -15.91 11.44 -6.24
CA GLN A 16 -16.48 11.64 -7.57
C GLN A 16 -15.35 12.09 -8.51
N ASP A 17 -14.65 11.15 -9.10
CA ASP A 17 -14.00 11.36 -10.38
C ASP A 17 -15.00 10.95 -11.47
N GLU A 18 -15.26 11.83 -12.44
CA GLU A 18 -16.17 11.55 -13.57
C GLU A 18 -15.76 10.33 -14.42
N ARG A 19 -14.51 9.87 -14.32
CA ARG A 19 -14.00 8.66 -14.96
C ARG A 19 -14.48 7.35 -14.33
N ASN A 20 -14.94 7.39 -13.07
CA ASN A 20 -15.35 6.20 -12.31
C ASN A 20 -16.85 5.90 -12.33
N ARG A 21 -17.61 6.41 -13.29
CA ARG A 21 -19.05 6.12 -13.46
C ARG A 21 -19.40 4.63 -13.65
N ARG A 22 -18.42 3.74 -13.81
CA ARG A 22 -18.64 2.29 -14.02
C ARG A 22 -18.53 1.42 -12.77
N ASN A 23 -17.97 1.90 -11.68
CA ASN A 23 -17.90 1.14 -10.43
C ASN A 23 -18.97 1.61 -9.44
N LYS A 24 -20.07 0.87 -9.42
CA LYS A 24 -21.21 1.03 -8.49
C LYS A 24 -20.82 0.67 -7.04
N LEU A 25 -20.02 1.47 -6.38
CA LEU A 25 -19.75 1.34 -4.94
C LEU A 25 -19.81 2.69 -4.21
N SER A 26 -20.81 3.50 -4.57
CA SER A 26 -21.17 4.70 -3.81
C SER A 26 -22.48 4.45 -3.09
N CYS A 27 -22.46 3.71 -1.99
CA CYS A 27 -23.60 3.70 -1.09
C CYS A 27 -23.53 4.93 -0.19
N ILE A 28 -24.17 6.00 -0.60
CA ILE A 28 -24.54 7.09 0.33
C ILE A 28 -25.69 6.55 1.18
N TRP A 29 -25.39 6.17 2.41
CA TRP A 29 -26.44 5.86 3.37
C TRP A 29 -26.86 7.17 4.03
N LEU A 30 -28.02 7.71 3.63
CA LEU A 30 -28.65 8.81 4.34
C LEU A 30 -29.31 8.23 5.60
N LEU A 31 -28.64 8.37 6.73
CA LEU A 31 -29.28 8.07 8.01
C LEU A 31 -30.31 9.15 8.29
N ARG A 32 -31.60 8.79 8.34
CA ARG A 32 -32.68 9.70 8.77
C ARG A 32 -32.45 10.04 10.23
N TYR A 33 -32.54 11.34 10.55
CA TYR A 33 -32.32 11.88 11.88
C TYR A 33 -33.60 12.58 12.37
N GLY A 34 -33.72 12.66 13.68
CA GLY A 34 -34.66 13.57 14.32
C GLY A 34 -33.92 14.80 14.85
N ILE A 35 -34.46 16.00 14.61
CA ILE A 35 -33.99 17.20 15.29
C ILE A 35 -34.80 17.36 16.57
N HIS A 36 -34.11 17.34 17.71
CA HIS A 36 -34.71 17.67 18.98
C HIS A 36 -33.88 18.78 19.64
N ARG A 37 -34.50 19.93 19.93
CA ARG A 37 -33.87 21.10 20.56
C ARG A 37 -32.58 21.57 19.88
N GLY A 38 -32.56 21.58 18.54
CA GLY A 38 -31.40 22.00 17.74
C GLY A 38 -30.23 20.99 17.67
N LYS A 39 -30.42 19.78 18.16
CA LYS A 39 -29.45 18.69 18.09
C LYS A 39 -29.89 17.63 17.10
N ALA A 40 -29.01 17.19 16.22
CA ALA A 40 -29.23 16.02 15.36
C ALA A 40 -28.85 14.75 16.12
N LEU A 41 -29.76 13.76 16.17
CA LEU A 41 -29.52 12.47 16.79
C LEU A 41 -29.47 11.40 15.70
N PHE A 42 -28.34 10.72 15.60
CA PHE A 42 -28.15 9.58 14.70
C PHE A 42 -28.22 8.30 15.52
N LYS A 43 -29.06 7.37 15.09
CA LYS A 43 -29.20 6.04 15.73
C LYS A 43 -28.52 4.98 14.88
N ASN A 44 -28.07 3.91 15.51
CA ASN A 44 -27.46 2.73 14.85
C ASN A 44 -26.24 3.10 13.99
N VAL A 45 -25.43 4.05 14.48
CA VAL A 45 -24.17 4.42 13.80
C VAL A 45 -23.18 3.26 14.00
N ALA A 46 -22.68 2.72 12.90
CA ALA A 46 -21.71 1.64 12.93
C ALA A 46 -20.36 2.12 13.46
N ARG A 47 -19.60 1.22 14.09
CA ARG A 47 -18.22 1.46 14.50
C ARG A 47 -17.28 1.21 13.34
N ASP A 48 -16.05 1.66 13.46
CA ASP A 48 -14.98 1.44 12.48
C ASP A 48 -15.30 1.95 11.06
N ILE A 49 -16.08 3.02 10.99
CA ILE A 49 -16.45 3.72 9.75
C ILE A 49 -16.21 5.21 9.95
N VAL A 50 -15.68 5.87 8.93
CA VAL A 50 -15.55 7.33 8.91
C VAL A 50 -16.84 7.97 8.41
N TYR A 51 -17.35 8.92 9.16
CA TYR A 51 -18.55 9.73 8.86
C TYR A 51 -18.19 11.17 8.60
N LEU A 52 -18.81 11.78 7.61
CA LEU A 52 -18.78 13.23 7.39
C LEU A 52 -20.19 13.79 7.62
N PRO A 53 -20.38 14.65 8.62
CA PRO A 53 -21.63 15.41 8.75
C PRO A 53 -21.79 16.40 7.60
N VAL A 54 -22.94 16.37 6.94
CA VAL A 54 -23.24 17.25 5.81
C VAL A 54 -24.62 17.85 5.90
N TYR A 55 -24.87 18.95 5.20
CA TYR A 55 -26.18 19.53 5.00
C TYR A 55 -26.45 19.81 3.53
N TYR A 56 -27.70 19.81 3.14
CA TYR A 56 -28.11 20.10 1.78
C TYR A 56 -28.20 21.61 1.52
N THR A 57 -27.69 22.03 0.38
CA THR A 57 -27.82 23.37 -0.18
C THR A 57 -28.34 23.27 -1.61
N SER A 58 -28.64 24.43 -2.24
CA SER A 58 -28.96 24.49 -3.68
C SER A 58 -27.84 23.91 -4.55
N ASP A 59 -26.59 24.04 -4.10
CA ASP A 59 -25.38 23.61 -4.83
C ASP A 59 -24.92 22.20 -4.45
N GLY A 60 -25.75 21.44 -3.70
CA GLY A 60 -25.46 20.09 -3.27
C GLY A 60 -25.11 19.96 -1.78
N LEU A 61 -24.39 18.89 -1.43
CA LEU A 61 -24.00 18.57 -0.07
C LEU A 61 -22.78 19.42 0.36
N LYS A 62 -22.88 20.06 1.51
CA LYS A 62 -21.78 20.82 2.13
C LYS A 62 -21.40 20.22 3.47
N PRO A 63 -20.11 20.13 3.82
CA PRO A 63 -19.66 19.70 5.14
C PRO A 63 -20.21 20.63 6.24
N LEU A 64 -20.71 20.03 7.31
CA LEU A 64 -21.17 20.74 8.51
C LEU A 64 -20.09 20.76 9.60
N ALA A 65 -19.28 19.71 9.68
CA ALA A 65 -18.23 19.54 10.66
C ALA A 65 -17.12 18.63 10.11
N SER A 66 -16.03 18.51 10.87
CA SER A 66 -14.94 17.58 10.51
C SER A 66 -15.40 16.13 10.47
N PRO A 67 -14.76 15.27 9.66
CA PRO A 67 -15.00 13.84 9.70
C PRO A 67 -14.75 13.27 11.10
N PHE A 68 -15.45 12.21 11.44
CA PHE A 68 -15.25 11.50 12.69
C PHE A 68 -15.44 10.00 12.50
N LEU A 69 -14.95 9.23 13.45
CA LEU A 69 -15.24 7.80 13.59
C LEU A 69 -15.64 7.48 15.01
N LEU A 70 -16.26 6.32 15.20
CA LEU A 70 -16.47 5.73 16.52
C LEU A 70 -15.44 4.62 16.70
N ASP A 71 -14.65 4.66 17.77
CA ASP A 71 -13.76 3.57 18.11
C ASP A 71 -14.52 2.33 18.62
N THR A 72 -13.79 1.28 18.95
CA THR A 72 -14.35 0.01 19.47
C THR A 72 -15.18 0.21 20.73
N ASP A 73 -14.89 1.23 21.52
CA ASP A 73 -15.59 1.57 22.76
C ASP A 73 -16.79 2.51 22.54
N GLY A 74 -17.00 2.95 21.29
CA GLY A 74 -18.04 3.89 20.90
C GLY A 74 -17.71 5.35 21.18
N LYS A 75 -16.45 5.68 21.50
CA LYS A 75 -15.99 7.05 21.66
C LYS A 75 -15.83 7.73 20.31
N VAL A 76 -16.27 8.99 20.22
CA VAL A 76 -16.12 9.81 19.02
C VAL A 76 -14.67 10.28 18.89
N ILE A 77 -14.02 9.96 17.78
CA ILE A 77 -12.71 10.47 17.40
C ILE A 77 -12.91 11.42 16.21
N VAL A 78 -12.64 12.69 16.41
CA VAL A 78 -12.80 13.73 15.39
C VAL A 78 -11.50 13.89 14.62
N LEU A 79 -11.54 13.79 13.29
CA LEU A 79 -10.39 13.85 12.39
C LEU A 79 -10.22 15.28 11.85
N LYS A 80 -9.73 16.19 12.70
CA LYS A 80 -9.59 17.61 12.34
C LYS A 80 -8.34 17.95 11.55
N GLY A 81 -7.33 17.09 11.61
CA GLY A 81 -5.98 17.40 11.16
C GLY A 81 -5.29 18.46 12.04
N ASP A 82 -4.22 18.07 12.67
CA ASP A 82 -3.39 18.97 13.49
C ASP A 82 -2.20 19.46 12.66
N THR A 83 -2.27 20.72 12.19
CA THR A 83 -1.23 21.34 11.37
C THR A 83 0.00 21.76 12.17
N LEU A 84 -0.16 21.94 13.48
CA LEU A 84 0.95 22.27 14.39
C LEU A 84 1.75 21.03 14.75
N ASN A 85 1.08 19.86 14.83
CA ASN A 85 1.70 18.59 15.09
C ASN A 85 1.68 17.73 13.82
N ARG A 86 2.81 17.65 13.14
CA ARG A 86 2.95 16.90 11.91
C ARG A 86 3.58 15.55 12.15
N GLN A 87 3.20 14.56 11.34
CA GLN A 87 3.76 13.21 11.38
C GLN A 87 4.35 12.79 10.04
N GLN A 88 5.37 11.95 10.09
CA GLN A 88 5.95 11.33 8.91
C GLN A 88 5.09 10.15 8.47
N LEU A 89 4.52 10.23 7.28
CA LEU A 89 3.79 9.12 6.65
C LEU A 89 4.73 8.32 5.77
N LYS A 90 4.61 6.99 5.81
CA LYS A 90 5.21 6.05 4.86
C LYS A 90 4.09 5.27 4.20
N LEU A 91 3.84 5.56 2.93
CA LEU A 91 2.70 5.03 2.18
C LEU A 91 3.18 3.96 1.21
N TYR A 92 2.54 2.81 1.26
CA TYR A 92 2.91 1.62 0.47
C TYR A 92 1.84 1.26 -0.56
N ARG A 93 0.59 1.74 -0.41
CA ARG A 93 -0.56 1.36 -1.23
C ARG A 93 -1.68 2.40 -1.18
N LYS A 94 -2.68 2.27 -2.06
CA LYS A 94 -3.81 3.22 -2.20
C LYS A 94 -5.11 2.74 -1.60
N TYR A 95 -5.24 1.42 -1.34
CA TYR A 95 -6.45 0.78 -0.82
C TYR A 95 -6.07 -0.45 0.03
N PRO A 96 -6.99 -1.01 0.85
CA PRO A 96 -6.69 -2.21 1.62
C PRO A 96 -6.48 -3.41 0.69
N PRO A 97 -5.58 -4.35 1.01
CA PRO A 97 -5.50 -5.60 0.28
C PRO A 97 -6.81 -6.37 0.44
N SER A 98 -7.19 -7.16 -0.56
CA SER A 98 -8.23 -8.17 -0.36
C SER A 98 -7.73 -9.24 0.61
N ASP A 99 -8.65 -9.98 1.24
CA ASP A 99 -8.28 -11.07 2.17
C ASP A 99 -7.40 -12.11 1.47
N ASN A 100 -7.69 -12.42 0.21
CA ASN A 100 -6.88 -13.34 -0.59
C ASN A 100 -5.49 -12.78 -0.87
N ALA A 101 -5.37 -11.53 -1.33
CA ALA A 101 -4.07 -10.89 -1.60
C ALA A 101 -3.23 -10.80 -0.31
N TYR A 102 -3.86 -10.53 0.83
CA TYR A 102 -3.19 -10.54 2.12
C TYR A 102 -2.71 -11.94 2.51
N ALA A 103 -3.58 -12.96 2.39
CA ALA A 103 -3.24 -14.34 2.72
C ALA A 103 -2.09 -14.88 1.85
N MET A 104 -2.09 -14.56 0.55
CA MET A 104 -1.02 -14.97 -0.37
C MET A 104 0.27 -14.19 -0.09
N GLY A 105 0.19 -12.86 0.01
CA GLY A 105 1.36 -12.00 0.22
C GLY A 105 2.08 -12.26 1.53
N ARG A 106 1.37 -12.59 2.62
CA ARG A 106 1.99 -12.87 3.92
C ARG A 106 2.82 -14.16 3.96
N ARG A 107 2.72 -15.04 2.97
CA ARG A 107 3.54 -16.26 2.86
C ARG A 107 5.05 -15.98 2.77
N ILE A 108 5.44 -14.75 2.43
CA ILE A 108 6.85 -14.35 2.40
C ILE A 108 7.47 -14.16 3.79
N VAL A 109 6.66 -14.05 4.86
CA VAL A 109 7.18 -13.80 6.22
C VAL A 109 8.05 -14.97 6.68
N GLY A 110 9.27 -14.65 7.10
CA GLY A 110 10.31 -15.63 7.41
C GLY A 110 11.27 -15.94 6.26
N GLY A 111 10.91 -15.57 5.02
CA GLY A 111 11.80 -15.67 3.86
C GLY A 111 13.07 -14.83 4.00
N LYS A 112 14.09 -15.12 3.21
CA LYS A 112 15.42 -14.51 3.34
C LYS A 112 15.93 -13.99 2.00
N ILE A 113 16.51 -12.81 2.02
CA ILE A 113 17.43 -12.36 0.96
C ILE A 113 18.84 -12.83 1.36
N GLN A 114 19.50 -13.54 0.47
CA GLN A 114 20.84 -14.07 0.70
C GLN A 114 21.78 -13.69 -0.45
N ALA A 115 23.06 -13.57 -0.13
CA ALA A 115 24.15 -13.36 -1.07
C ALA A 115 25.24 -14.40 -0.84
N ALA A 116 25.95 -14.81 -1.91
CA ALA A 116 27.00 -15.84 -1.88
C ALA A 116 28.00 -15.62 -3.01
N ASN A 117 29.19 -16.24 -2.89
CA ASN A 117 30.16 -16.35 -3.98
C ASN A 117 30.24 -17.79 -4.57
N ARG A 118 29.54 -18.75 -3.93
CA ARG A 118 29.40 -20.10 -4.43
C ARG A 118 27.99 -20.33 -4.97
N ALA A 119 27.87 -20.99 -6.12
CA ALA A 119 26.60 -21.24 -6.79
C ALA A 119 25.65 -22.16 -5.98
N ASP A 120 26.17 -22.97 -5.09
CA ASP A 120 25.39 -23.82 -4.18
C ASP A 120 24.91 -23.08 -2.92
N PHE A 121 25.27 -21.80 -2.76
CA PHE A 121 24.99 -20.97 -1.59
C PHE A 121 25.53 -21.54 -0.26
N SER A 122 26.53 -22.42 -0.29
CA SER A 122 27.14 -23.00 0.93
C SER A 122 27.86 -21.97 1.79
N ASP A 123 28.28 -20.84 1.20
CA ASP A 123 28.90 -19.67 1.85
C ASP A 123 27.93 -18.50 2.05
N SER A 124 26.63 -18.75 1.94
CA SER A 124 25.64 -17.66 1.92
C SER A 124 25.57 -16.85 3.22
N VAL A 125 25.44 -15.54 3.04
CA VAL A 125 25.14 -14.58 4.10
C VAL A 125 23.69 -14.11 3.97
N THR A 126 22.95 -14.09 5.08
CA THR A 126 21.60 -13.53 5.10
C THR A 126 21.68 -12.03 5.23
N ILE A 127 21.29 -11.31 4.18
CA ILE A 127 21.25 -9.84 4.12
C ILE A 127 19.99 -9.31 4.80
N TYR A 128 18.87 -9.98 4.61
CA TYR A 128 17.58 -9.58 5.19
C TYR A 128 16.70 -10.81 5.44
N ARG A 129 15.97 -10.80 6.54
CA ARG A 129 14.88 -11.74 6.83
C ARG A 129 13.58 -10.96 6.89
N VAL A 130 12.55 -11.40 6.19
CA VAL A 130 11.24 -10.75 6.16
C VAL A 130 10.54 -10.92 7.52
N PRO A 131 10.37 -9.86 8.33
CA PRO A 131 9.78 -9.97 9.67
C PRO A 131 8.25 -9.88 9.67
N GLU A 132 7.68 -9.14 8.72
CA GLU A 132 6.24 -8.87 8.61
C GLU A 132 5.87 -8.69 7.14
N TRP A 133 4.59 -8.81 6.82
CA TRP A 133 4.11 -8.51 5.47
C TRP A 133 4.01 -7.00 5.20
N LYS A 134 4.51 -6.58 4.04
CA LYS A 134 4.30 -5.27 3.41
C LYS A 134 3.99 -5.45 1.94
N SER A 135 3.29 -4.49 1.32
CA SER A 135 3.01 -4.55 -0.13
C SER A 135 4.27 -4.47 -0.98
N ALA A 136 5.32 -3.83 -0.49
CA ALA A 136 6.62 -3.75 -1.13
C ALA A 136 7.70 -3.41 -0.10
N TYR A 137 8.94 -3.74 -0.42
CA TYR A 137 10.12 -3.44 0.39
C TYR A 137 11.12 -2.67 -0.44
N SER A 138 11.68 -1.61 0.14
CA SER A 138 12.87 -0.93 -0.34
C SER A 138 13.94 -1.13 0.71
N LEU A 139 14.92 -1.97 0.41
CA LEU A 139 15.94 -2.40 1.35
C LEU A 139 17.28 -1.77 0.97
N LYS A 140 17.83 -0.96 1.87
CA LYS A 140 19.20 -0.51 1.78
C LYS A 140 20.14 -1.63 2.25
N VAL A 141 21.07 -2.02 1.40
CA VAL A 141 22.12 -2.97 1.76
C VAL A 141 23.27 -2.20 2.42
N THR A 142 23.59 -2.54 3.65
CA THR A 142 24.58 -1.79 4.44
C THR A 142 26.00 -2.35 4.37
N THR A 143 26.16 -3.60 3.93
CA THR A 143 27.48 -4.22 3.77
C THR A 143 28.17 -3.74 2.49
N ASP A 144 29.47 -3.54 2.55
CA ASP A 144 30.30 -3.15 1.40
C ASP A 144 30.91 -4.37 0.68
N THR A 145 30.59 -5.58 1.13
CA THR A 145 31.07 -6.81 0.49
C THR A 145 30.35 -7.02 -0.83
N ALA A 146 31.10 -7.43 -1.85
CA ALA A 146 30.56 -7.82 -3.15
C ALA A 146 30.31 -9.31 -3.20
N TRP A 147 29.25 -9.74 -3.86
CA TRP A 147 28.90 -11.14 -4.09
C TRP A 147 28.43 -11.35 -5.52
N ARG A 148 28.68 -12.55 -6.04
CA ARG A 148 28.26 -12.94 -7.39
C ARG A 148 26.80 -13.38 -7.44
N TYR A 149 26.33 -14.17 -6.45
CA TYR A 149 25.01 -14.79 -6.41
C TYR A 149 24.12 -14.11 -5.38
N TRP A 150 22.90 -13.81 -5.78
CA TRP A 150 21.89 -13.23 -4.90
C TRP A 150 20.57 -13.95 -5.07
N ARG A 151 19.89 -14.29 -3.99
CA ARG A 151 18.57 -14.93 -4.04
C ARG A 151 17.63 -14.47 -2.97
N TYR A 152 16.33 -14.65 -3.25
CA TYR A 152 15.30 -14.81 -2.25
C TYR A 152 15.12 -16.31 -1.99
N LEU A 153 15.27 -16.74 -0.76
CA LEU A 153 14.95 -18.08 -0.29
C LEU A 153 13.59 -18.00 0.41
N SER A 154 12.61 -18.77 -0.08
CA SER A 154 11.24 -18.81 0.44
C SER A 154 11.20 -19.21 1.91
N ALA A 155 10.20 -18.66 2.62
CA ALA A 155 9.82 -19.18 3.91
C ALA A 155 9.28 -20.62 3.78
N GLU A 156 9.21 -21.32 4.89
CA GLU A 156 8.54 -22.62 4.95
C GLU A 156 7.06 -22.46 4.54
N ASN A 157 6.61 -23.33 3.65
CA ASN A 157 5.27 -23.28 3.02
C ASN A 157 4.95 -21.95 2.29
N GLY A 158 5.99 -21.19 1.90
CA GLY A 158 5.86 -19.87 1.29
C GLY A 158 5.61 -19.88 -0.21
N LEU A 159 5.88 -21.01 -0.92
CA LEU A 159 5.72 -21.14 -2.38
C LEU A 159 6.44 -20.06 -3.19
N CYS A 160 7.39 -19.35 -2.60
CA CYS A 160 8.13 -18.26 -3.26
C CYS A 160 7.23 -17.18 -3.89
N ASN A 161 6.12 -16.80 -3.26
CA ASN A 161 5.12 -15.87 -3.80
C ASN A 161 5.67 -14.43 -3.92
N ILE A 162 6.57 -14.23 -4.90
CA ILE A 162 7.20 -12.96 -5.24
C ILE A 162 6.72 -12.47 -6.61
N ALA A 163 6.39 -11.18 -6.71
CA ALA A 163 6.13 -10.50 -7.98
C ALA A 163 7.41 -9.92 -8.59
N GLU A 164 8.22 -9.19 -7.79
CA GLU A 164 9.41 -8.52 -8.31
C GLU A 164 10.59 -8.55 -7.34
N LEU A 165 11.80 -8.67 -7.90
CA LEU A 165 13.07 -8.50 -7.21
C LEU A 165 14.04 -7.70 -8.09
N VAL A 166 14.36 -6.46 -7.68
CA VAL A 166 15.22 -5.57 -8.46
C VAL A 166 16.46 -5.23 -7.65
N PHE A 167 17.63 -5.43 -8.23
CA PHE A 167 18.94 -5.14 -7.64
C PHE A 167 19.52 -3.85 -8.19
N TYR A 168 20.00 -2.97 -7.30
CA TYR A 168 20.62 -1.69 -7.67
C TYR A 168 22.08 -1.68 -7.24
N GLN A 169 22.95 -1.39 -8.19
CA GLN A 169 24.38 -1.24 -7.92
C GLN A 169 24.63 -0.06 -6.98
N ARG A 170 25.50 -0.22 -5.99
CA ARG A 170 25.74 0.76 -4.92
C ARG A 170 26.15 2.13 -5.46
N ASP A 171 27.16 2.17 -6.34
CA ASP A 171 27.77 3.43 -6.73
C ASP A 171 26.92 4.24 -7.72
N SER A 172 26.12 3.57 -8.55
CA SER A 172 25.36 4.22 -9.60
C SER A 172 23.86 4.28 -9.29
N MET A 173 23.38 3.51 -8.32
CA MET A 173 21.96 3.27 -8.04
C MET A 173 21.16 2.92 -9.31
N ARG A 174 21.83 2.25 -10.26
CA ARG A 174 21.21 1.73 -11.48
C ARG A 174 20.77 0.29 -11.25
N PRO A 175 19.61 -0.11 -11.79
CA PRO A 175 19.23 -1.52 -11.83
C PRO A 175 20.28 -2.32 -12.59
N ILE A 176 20.59 -3.49 -12.08
CA ILE A 176 21.47 -4.46 -12.77
C ILE A 176 20.75 -5.79 -12.88
N VAL A 177 21.06 -6.50 -13.95
CA VAL A 177 20.51 -7.82 -14.25
C VAL A 177 21.64 -8.81 -14.46
N GLY A 178 21.37 -10.07 -14.17
CA GLY A 178 22.24 -11.20 -14.41
C GLY A 178 21.46 -12.35 -15.04
N GLU A 179 22.01 -13.54 -15.02
CA GLU A 179 21.31 -14.77 -15.38
C GLU A 179 20.31 -15.13 -14.27
N ILE A 180 19.05 -15.42 -14.65
CA ILE A 180 18.01 -15.81 -13.70
C ILE A 180 18.25 -17.25 -13.27
N ILE A 181 18.43 -17.45 -11.98
CA ILE A 181 18.67 -18.76 -11.37
C ILE A 181 17.59 -19.05 -10.32
N GLY A 182 17.31 -20.32 -10.06
CA GLY A 182 16.35 -20.68 -9.03
C GLY A 182 15.66 -22.01 -9.24
N THR A 183 14.62 -22.25 -8.46
CA THR A 183 13.80 -23.45 -8.56
C THR A 183 13.03 -23.48 -9.87
N GLU A 184 13.17 -24.54 -10.63
CA GLU A 184 12.51 -24.75 -11.91
C GLU A 184 11.03 -25.12 -11.76
N GLY A 185 10.24 -24.76 -12.77
CA GLY A 185 8.80 -25.05 -12.84
C GLY A 185 7.96 -24.08 -11.99
N SER A 186 6.70 -24.44 -11.85
CA SER A 186 5.71 -23.65 -11.09
C SER A 186 4.64 -24.55 -10.48
N CYS A 187 3.88 -23.99 -9.55
CA CYS A 187 2.70 -24.63 -9.00
C CYS A 187 1.70 -24.94 -10.13
N PHE A 188 1.16 -26.15 -10.14
CA PHE A 188 0.27 -26.65 -11.20
C PHE A 188 0.86 -26.64 -12.63
N ASN A 189 2.18 -26.51 -12.79
CA ASN A 189 2.85 -26.38 -14.10
C ASN A 189 2.33 -25.20 -14.94
N ASP A 190 1.92 -24.10 -14.31
CA ASP A 190 1.46 -22.92 -15.00
C ASP A 190 2.64 -22.08 -15.51
N PRO A 191 2.80 -21.91 -16.84
CA PRO A 191 3.92 -21.16 -17.41
C PRO A 191 3.86 -19.65 -17.09
N ASN A 192 2.75 -19.15 -16.56
CA ASN A 192 2.60 -17.77 -16.15
C ASN A 192 3.13 -17.49 -14.73
N HIS A 193 3.53 -18.54 -13.99
CA HIS A 193 3.96 -18.42 -12.60
C HIS A 193 5.37 -18.97 -12.37
N VAL A 194 6.24 -18.91 -13.38
CA VAL A 194 7.64 -19.38 -13.34
C VAL A 194 8.58 -18.30 -12.76
N LYS A 195 9.78 -18.68 -12.39
CA LYS A 195 10.79 -17.81 -11.75
C LYS A 195 11.15 -16.57 -12.55
N GLU A 196 11.05 -16.60 -13.88
CA GLU A 196 11.32 -15.49 -14.79
C GLU A 196 10.36 -14.32 -14.55
N LYS A 197 9.17 -14.58 -14.00
CA LYS A 197 8.17 -13.58 -13.67
C LYS A 197 8.58 -12.63 -12.55
N VAL A 198 9.61 -12.99 -11.79
CA VAL A 198 10.16 -12.14 -10.72
C VAL A 198 10.99 -10.96 -11.26
N PHE A 199 11.31 -10.98 -12.57
CA PHE A 199 12.23 -10.02 -13.20
C PHE A 199 11.67 -9.41 -14.49
N ASP A 200 10.38 -9.56 -14.77
CA ASP A 200 9.77 -9.07 -16.01
C ASP A 200 9.26 -7.60 -15.91
N GLY A 201 9.33 -7.00 -14.72
CA GLY A 201 8.92 -5.61 -14.47
C GLY A 201 7.41 -5.42 -14.36
N ASP A 202 6.62 -6.52 -14.34
CA ASP A 202 5.18 -6.48 -14.17
C ASP A 202 4.76 -7.00 -12.79
N PRO A 203 4.43 -6.13 -11.81
CA PRO A 203 4.03 -6.56 -10.47
C PRO A 203 2.66 -7.28 -10.41
N LEU A 204 1.99 -7.48 -11.55
CA LEU A 204 0.78 -8.31 -11.66
C LEU A 204 1.12 -9.77 -11.94
N THR A 205 2.33 -10.06 -12.42
CA THR A 205 2.87 -11.41 -12.54
C THR A 205 3.63 -11.80 -11.27
N PHE A 206 3.87 -13.08 -11.05
CA PHE A 206 4.58 -13.55 -9.86
C PHE A 206 5.08 -14.98 -10.03
N PHE A 207 6.06 -15.34 -9.24
CA PHE A 207 6.51 -16.73 -9.12
C PHE A 207 5.68 -17.46 -8.05
N ASP A 208 5.16 -18.63 -8.41
CA ASP A 208 4.48 -19.55 -7.50
C ASP A 208 5.14 -20.93 -7.67
N ALA A 209 6.09 -21.23 -6.80
CA ALA A 209 6.98 -22.38 -6.93
C ALA A 209 6.25 -23.72 -6.83
N PRO A 210 6.77 -24.80 -7.45
CA PRO A 210 6.16 -26.13 -7.44
C PRO A 210 6.17 -26.78 -6.06
N THR A 211 7.02 -26.30 -5.15
CA THR A 211 7.17 -26.83 -3.78
C THR A 211 6.95 -25.74 -2.74
N GLY A 212 6.29 -26.09 -1.63
CA GLY A 212 5.96 -25.15 -0.57
C GLY A 212 7.18 -24.61 0.17
N SER A 213 8.22 -25.42 0.33
CA SER A 213 9.41 -25.08 1.13
C SER A 213 10.69 -25.29 0.34
N GLY A 214 11.72 -24.50 0.67
CA GLY A 214 13.05 -24.60 0.04
C GLY A 214 13.15 -24.00 -1.36
N ALA A 215 12.04 -23.54 -1.94
CA ALA A 215 12.06 -22.86 -3.23
C ALA A 215 12.77 -21.50 -3.11
N TRP A 216 13.42 -21.09 -4.20
CA TRP A 216 14.16 -19.85 -4.25
C TRP A 216 14.25 -19.30 -5.68
N VAL A 217 14.55 -18.02 -5.80
CA VAL A 217 14.77 -17.34 -7.08
C VAL A 217 15.81 -16.24 -6.89
N GLY A 218 16.65 -16.02 -7.90
CA GLY A 218 17.70 -15.04 -7.80
C GLY A 218 18.44 -14.79 -9.10
N MET A 219 19.64 -14.20 -8.99
CA MET A 219 20.52 -13.88 -10.11
C MET A 219 21.95 -14.34 -9.87
N ASP A 220 22.57 -14.85 -10.94
CA ASP A 220 24.00 -14.93 -11.11
C ASP A 220 24.47 -13.73 -11.93
N PHE A 221 25.24 -12.83 -11.34
CA PHE A 221 25.79 -11.68 -12.04
C PHE A 221 27.06 -11.98 -12.84
N GLY A 222 27.52 -13.23 -12.87
CA GLY A 222 28.73 -13.66 -13.57
C GLY A 222 30.02 -13.19 -12.93
N LYS A 223 29.95 -12.22 -12.02
CA LYS A 223 31.06 -11.64 -11.25
C LYS A 223 30.54 -11.08 -9.92
N GLU A 224 31.43 -10.82 -9.00
CA GLU A 224 31.07 -10.13 -7.76
C GLU A 224 30.56 -8.72 -8.04
N VAL A 225 29.43 -8.35 -7.44
CA VAL A 225 28.78 -7.04 -7.55
C VAL A 225 28.49 -6.48 -6.18
N ASN A 226 28.62 -5.17 -6.04
CA ASN A 226 28.26 -4.46 -4.81
C ASN A 226 26.85 -3.89 -4.95
N ILE A 227 25.88 -4.53 -4.28
CA ILE A 227 24.48 -4.10 -4.25
C ILE A 227 24.30 -3.08 -3.12
N GLY A 228 23.78 -1.90 -3.45
CA GLY A 228 23.49 -0.83 -2.49
C GLY A 228 22.02 -0.80 -2.04
N LYS A 229 21.13 -1.26 -2.91
CA LYS A 229 19.69 -1.28 -2.65
C LYS A 229 19.05 -2.45 -3.39
N LEU A 230 18.00 -3.01 -2.84
CA LEU A 230 17.09 -3.90 -3.56
C LEU A 230 15.64 -3.53 -3.31
N ILE A 231 14.81 -3.71 -4.31
CA ILE A 231 13.36 -3.66 -4.21
C ILE A 231 12.85 -5.10 -4.27
N PHE A 232 11.95 -5.41 -3.37
CA PHE A 232 11.33 -6.71 -3.24
C PHE A 232 9.83 -6.53 -3.11
N ILE A 233 9.08 -7.11 -4.04
CA ILE A 233 7.62 -6.99 -4.11
C ILE A 233 7.03 -8.39 -3.98
N PRO A 234 6.31 -8.69 -2.88
CA PRO A 234 5.56 -9.93 -2.79
C PRO A 234 4.37 -9.89 -3.73
N ARG A 235 3.71 -11.02 -3.93
CA ARG A 235 2.43 -11.09 -4.62
C ARG A 235 1.42 -10.18 -3.92
N THR A 236 1.02 -9.08 -4.56
CA THR A 236 0.13 -8.04 -4.03
C THR A 236 -1.01 -7.70 -4.98
N ASP A 237 -1.13 -8.41 -6.11
CA ASP A 237 -2.07 -8.11 -7.20
C ASP A 237 -1.98 -6.64 -7.67
N GLY A 238 -0.76 -6.08 -7.65
CA GLY A 238 -0.46 -4.70 -8.06
C GLY A 238 -0.87 -3.62 -7.05
N ASN A 239 -1.32 -3.98 -5.84
CA ASN A 239 -1.67 -3.01 -4.80
C ASN A 239 -0.43 -2.51 -4.04
N MET A 240 0.35 -1.70 -4.73
CA MET A 240 1.58 -1.08 -4.22
C MET A 240 1.77 0.29 -4.86
N ILE A 241 2.78 1.04 -4.40
CA ILE A 241 3.25 2.25 -5.08
C ILE A 241 4.06 1.82 -6.32
N GLN A 242 3.61 2.25 -7.49
CA GLN A 242 4.24 1.93 -8.77
C GLN A 242 5.35 2.94 -9.09
N LEU A 243 6.53 2.44 -9.45
CA LEU A 243 7.65 3.30 -9.88
C LEU A 243 7.28 4.06 -11.17
N GLY A 244 7.61 5.34 -11.22
CA GLY A 244 7.33 6.20 -12.35
C GLY A 244 5.93 6.81 -12.40
N ASP A 245 4.98 6.30 -11.63
CA ASP A 245 3.66 6.89 -11.53
C ASP A 245 3.67 8.18 -10.70
N THR A 246 2.73 9.07 -11.01
CA THR A 246 2.57 10.34 -10.31
C THR A 246 1.47 10.23 -9.27
N TYR A 247 1.78 10.65 -8.05
CA TYR A 247 0.90 10.61 -6.90
C TYR A 247 0.63 11.99 -6.31
N GLU A 248 -0.60 12.18 -5.80
CA GLU A 248 -1.04 13.34 -5.04
C GLU A 248 -1.58 12.87 -3.69
N LEU A 249 -1.05 13.42 -2.59
CA LEU A 249 -1.59 13.16 -1.25
C LEU A 249 -2.44 14.33 -0.79
N TYR A 250 -3.68 14.05 -0.43
CA TYR A 250 -4.61 15.01 0.18
C TYR A 250 -4.86 14.68 1.64
N TRP A 251 -5.20 15.69 2.42
CA TRP A 251 -5.75 15.54 3.76
C TRP A 251 -7.04 16.33 3.88
N TRP A 252 -7.94 15.90 4.75
CA TRP A 252 -9.19 16.63 4.99
C TRP A 252 -8.94 17.77 5.97
N GLY A 253 -8.96 18.99 5.47
CA GLY A 253 -8.80 20.24 6.21
C GLY A 253 -10.12 20.97 6.43
N PRO A 254 -10.07 22.20 6.96
CA PRO A 254 -11.28 23.00 7.26
C PRO A 254 -12.17 23.26 6.04
N GLU A 255 -11.60 23.36 4.86
CA GLU A 255 -12.30 23.66 3.60
C GLU A 255 -12.47 22.42 2.70
N GLY A 256 -12.26 21.21 3.23
CA GLY A 256 -12.29 19.97 2.49
C GLY A 256 -10.90 19.42 2.16
N TRP A 257 -10.78 18.71 1.04
CA TRP A 257 -9.52 18.10 0.62
C TRP A 257 -8.46 19.14 0.23
N GLN A 258 -7.33 19.10 0.90
CA GLN A 258 -6.17 19.98 0.68
C GLN A 258 -4.95 19.17 0.27
N LEU A 259 -4.31 19.55 -0.83
CA LEU A 259 -3.13 18.89 -1.38
C LEU A 259 -1.90 19.14 -0.47
N ILE A 260 -1.14 18.09 -0.20
CA ILE A 260 0.12 18.15 0.55
C ILE A 260 1.29 18.21 -0.42
N GLY A 261 1.94 19.38 -0.45
CA GLY A 261 3.17 19.62 -1.22
C GLY A 261 2.93 19.79 -2.71
N GLY A 262 2.51 18.79 -3.42
CA GLY A 262 2.27 18.79 -4.87
C GLY A 262 2.38 17.39 -5.44
N PRO A 263 2.12 17.22 -6.77
CA PRO A 263 2.29 15.93 -7.44
C PRO A 263 3.73 15.43 -7.31
N ARG A 264 3.90 14.13 -7.08
CA ARG A 264 5.22 13.48 -6.95
C ARG A 264 5.31 12.25 -7.83
N ILE A 265 6.37 12.16 -8.61
CA ILE A 265 6.72 10.93 -9.33
C ILE A 265 7.35 9.97 -8.33
N ALA A 266 6.82 8.76 -8.23
CA ALA A 266 7.36 7.73 -7.36
C ALA A 266 8.72 7.24 -7.89
N ARG A 267 9.76 7.47 -7.09
CA ARG A 267 11.13 6.99 -7.33
C ARG A 267 11.48 5.78 -6.46
N ASP A 268 10.54 5.38 -5.61
CA ASP A 268 10.62 4.23 -4.73
C ASP A 268 9.22 3.63 -4.56
N VAL A 269 9.14 2.39 -4.06
CA VAL A 269 7.89 1.69 -3.72
C VAL A 269 7.29 2.18 -2.40
N VAL A 270 7.88 3.20 -1.81
CA VAL A 270 7.40 3.90 -0.61
C VAL A 270 7.35 5.39 -0.89
N LEU A 271 6.21 6.01 -0.62
CA LEU A 271 6.08 7.46 -0.65
C LEU A 271 6.15 8.02 0.77
N GLU A 272 6.99 9.02 0.97
CA GLU A 272 7.15 9.67 2.27
C GLU A 272 6.60 11.10 2.24
N TYR A 273 5.75 11.44 3.23
CA TYR A 273 5.17 12.77 3.38
C TYR A 273 5.22 13.23 4.82
N LEU A 274 5.49 14.50 5.03
CA LEU A 274 5.27 15.17 6.31
C LEU A 274 3.88 15.83 6.27
N ALA A 275 2.94 15.31 7.05
CA ALA A 275 1.52 15.65 6.98
C ALA A 275 0.93 16.01 8.34
N PRO A 276 -0.17 16.81 8.42
CA PRO A 276 -0.88 17.05 9.66
C PRO A 276 -1.26 15.75 10.36
N SER A 277 -1.03 15.61 11.66
CA SER A 277 -1.47 14.42 12.41
C SER A 277 -2.99 14.41 12.62
N ASN A 278 -3.54 13.31 13.12
CA ASN A 278 -4.98 13.16 13.41
C ASN A 278 -5.90 13.62 12.24
N ALA A 279 -5.53 13.26 11.02
CA ALA A 279 -6.24 13.64 9.81
C ALA A 279 -6.74 12.43 9.03
N LEU A 280 -7.73 12.69 8.19
CA LEU A 280 -8.15 11.78 7.14
C LEU A 280 -7.35 12.11 5.88
N TYR A 281 -6.81 11.08 5.21
CA TYR A 281 -5.97 11.22 4.03
C TYR A 281 -6.56 10.50 2.83
N TRP A 282 -6.13 10.95 1.66
CA TRP A 282 -6.44 10.34 0.38
C TRP A 282 -5.22 10.39 -0.53
N LEU A 283 -4.72 9.23 -0.93
CA LEU A 283 -3.63 9.12 -1.90
C LEU A 283 -4.21 8.81 -3.28
N ARG A 284 -3.99 9.72 -4.23
CA ARG A 284 -4.37 9.56 -5.64
C ARG A 284 -3.18 9.08 -6.46
N ASP A 285 -3.44 8.19 -7.39
CA ASP A 285 -2.57 7.84 -8.50
C ASP A 285 -3.11 8.47 -9.78
N VAL A 286 -2.56 9.60 -10.17
CA VAL A 286 -3.04 10.36 -11.33
C VAL A 286 -2.59 9.77 -12.67
N SER A 287 -1.63 8.83 -12.65
CA SER A 287 -1.14 8.13 -13.85
C SER A 287 -2.06 6.98 -14.27
N ARG A 288 -2.58 6.18 -13.33
CA ARG A 288 -3.32 4.95 -13.65
C ARG A 288 -4.79 5.00 -13.30
N GLY A 289 -5.21 5.87 -12.36
CA GLY A 289 -6.62 6.04 -11.98
C GLY A 289 -7.27 4.76 -11.46
N ARG A 290 -6.53 3.92 -10.73
CA ARG A 290 -7.01 2.68 -10.11
C ARG A 290 -7.81 2.96 -8.84
N GLU A 291 -8.35 1.91 -8.23
CA GLU A 291 -9.06 1.99 -6.96
C GLU A 291 -8.23 2.73 -5.90
N GLU A 292 -8.91 3.59 -5.15
CA GLU A 292 -8.34 4.40 -4.08
C GLU A 292 -9.29 4.40 -2.89
N ARG A 293 -8.73 4.47 -1.68
CA ARG A 293 -9.51 4.57 -0.43
C ARG A 293 -8.96 5.67 0.44
N ILE A 294 -9.84 6.27 1.21
CA ILE A 294 -9.45 7.18 2.29
C ILE A 294 -8.85 6.36 3.44
N PHE A 295 -7.92 6.97 4.17
CA PHE A 295 -7.26 6.31 5.29
C PHE A 295 -6.91 7.29 6.40
N THR A 296 -6.74 6.78 7.61
CA THR A 296 -6.02 7.42 8.71
C THR A 296 -4.64 6.80 8.85
N TYR A 297 -3.76 7.43 9.62
CA TYR A 297 -2.41 6.93 9.83
C TYR A 297 -2.09 6.90 11.32
N SER A 298 -1.81 5.71 11.85
CA SER A 298 -1.45 5.49 13.24
C SER A 298 -0.39 4.39 13.34
N ASP A 299 0.53 4.54 14.28
CA ASP A 299 1.57 3.55 14.58
C ASP A 299 2.36 3.09 13.34
N GLY A 300 2.66 4.03 12.44
CA GLY A 300 3.40 3.74 11.21
C GLY A 300 2.60 3.01 10.12
N LYS A 301 1.25 2.91 10.24
CA LYS A 301 0.39 2.14 9.34
C LYS A 301 -0.74 2.97 8.74
N GLN A 302 -1.07 2.67 7.47
CA GLN A 302 -2.29 3.14 6.80
C GLN A 302 -3.48 2.28 7.25
N ILE A 303 -4.50 2.90 7.82
CA ILE A 303 -5.76 2.27 8.22
C ILE A 303 -6.83 2.76 7.26
N PHE A 304 -7.28 1.91 6.35
CA PHE A 304 -8.24 2.24 5.30
C PHE A 304 -9.68 2.12 5.76
N TRP A 305 -10.56 2.97 5.17
CA TRP A 305 -11.97 3.06 5.52
C TRP A 305 -12.88 2.88 4.31
#